data_34a3f8fbb3906bf2e046588c3a25ac9c
#
_entry.id   34a3f8fbb3906bf2e046588c3a25ac9c
#
_cell.length_a   1.000
_cell.length_b   1.000
_cell.length_c   1.000
_cell.angle_alpha   90.00
_cell.angle_beta   90.00
_cell.angle_gamma   90.00
#
_symmetry.space_group_name_H-M   'P 1'
#
loop_
_entity.id
_entity.type
_entity.pdbx_description
1 polymer ?
#
loop_
_entity_poly.entity_id
_entity_poly.type
_entity_poly.pdbx_seq_one_letter_code
_entity_poly.pdbx_strand_id
1 'polypeptide(L)'
;SHSKRYGIPRRDFIQYMATVSAIPLAAVTAECAVVDNPLFDGNPFTLGVASGDPEPDGVVLWTRLAPNPLQHGGMPNEAVRTRWEVATDEGFTNVVRSGTALAMPQLGHSVHVEVDKLKSHSWYFYRFHVGNETSPIGRTRTAPARDAMPDRVRFAFTSCQHYESGYFNGYPHLQKEDLDLVVHLGDYIYEYGGQENRVRKHIGSEINSLPDYRMRYTQYRLDKSLQETHRMFPWLVTWDDHEFDNNYANLVSEQDGISPEKFLARRMNAYQAYYEFMPLRRRSFPHGPHMTLYRGCQYGQLANFQVLDTRQYRTDQPNGDRTKPLTGKVFDPQGTMLGDRQEHWLMSNLLRSTSTWNVLAQQVMMAPLNRGEGDDRRYSMDQWPGYEVSRRRLLKF
;
A
#
# COMPACT_ATOMS: atom_id res chain seq x y z
N SER A 1 -17.13 -6.03 33.34
CA SER A 1 -15.80 -5.54 33.68
C SER A 1 -15.28 -4.71 32.51
N HIS A 2 -15.12 -3.38 32.75
CA HIS A 2 -14.58 -2.48 31.73
C HIS A 2 -13.07 -2.74 31.64
N SER A 3 -12.61 -3.35 30.56
CA SER A 3 -11.20 -3.38 30.23
C SER A 3 -10.77 -1.96 29.85
N LYS A 4 -9.87 -1.37 30.61
CA LYS A 4 -9.24 -0.10 30.26
C LYS A 4 -8.26 -0.36 29.13
N ARG A 5 -8.60 -0.01 27.88
CA ARG A 5 -7.66 0.09 26.78
C ARG A 5 -6.76 1.30 27.06
N TYR A 6 -5.48 1.08 27.29
CA TYR A 6 -4.50 2.13 27.52
C TYR A 6 -3.92 2.59 26.18
N GLY A 7 -4.35 3.72 25.67
CA GLY A 7 -3.59 4.43 24.65
C GLY A 7 -2.29 5.00 25.26
N ILE A 8 -1.20 4.99 24.51
CA ILE A 8 0.06 5.60 24.95
C ILE A 8 -0.15 7.11 25.09
N PRO A 9 0.15 7.74 26.24
CA PRO A 9 0.12 9.19 26.37
C PRO A 9 1.06 9.83 25.34
N ARG A 10 0.64 10.91 24.71
CA ARG A 10 1.40 11.61 23.64
C ARG A 10 2.83 11.95 24.05
N ARG A 11 3.07 12.21 25.33
CA ARG A 11 4.40 12.51 25.88
C ARG A 11 5.32 11.27 25.91
N ASP A 12 4.78 10.12 26.29
CA ASP A 12 5.53 8.85 26.35
C ASP A 12 5.81 8.34 24.94
N PHE A 13 4.89 8.56 24.01
CA PHE A 13 5.08 8.30 22.58
C PHE A 13 6.24 9.11 21.99
N ILE A 14 6.31 10.42 22.27
CA ILE A 14 7.40 11.29 21.79
C ILE A 14 8.75 10.85 22.38
N GLN A 15 8.76 10.48 23.67
CA GLN A 15 9.98 10.02 24.35
C GLN A 15 10.42 8.65 23.82
N TYR A 16 9.48 7.76 23.52
CA TYR A 16 9.75 6.44 22.92
C TYR A 16 10.23 6.57 21.47
N MET A 17 9.65 7.48 20.69
CA MET A 17 10.09 7.77 19.33
C MET A 17 11.52 8.32 19.27
N ALA A 18 11.94 9.09 20.27
CA ALA A 18 13.32 9.55 20.37
C ALA A 18 14.32 8.41 20.61
N THR A 19 13.91 7.35 21.31
CA THR A 19 14.73 6.15 21.55
C THR A 19 14.74 5.17 20.38
N VAL A 20 13.62 5.00 19.68
CA VAL A 20 13.50 4.10 18.52
C VAL A 20 14.06 4.72 17.24
N SER A 21 13.97 6.05 17.10
CA SER A 21 14.59 6.79 15.99
C SER A 21 16.13 6.85 16.07
N ALA A 22 16.73 6.39 17.16
CA ALA A 22 18.17 6.32 17.36
C ALA A 22 18.83 5.04 16.78
N ILE A 23 18.12 4.28 15.93
CA ILE A 23 18.81 3.38 15.00
C ILE A 23 19.42 4.31 13.93
N PRO A 24 20.73 4.57 13.99
CA PRO A 24 21.29 5.60 13.15
C PRO A 24 21.21 5.19 11.69
N LEU A 25 20.82 6.11 10.82
CA LEU A 25 21.11 6.07 9.39
C LEU A 25 22.63 5.81 9.14
N ALA A 26 23.48 6.01 10.14
CA ALA A 26 24.90 5.69 10.18
C ALA A 26 25.22 4.17 10.18
N ALA A 27 24.26 3.28 10.47
CA ALA A 27 24.48 1.84 10.30
C ALA A 27 24.40 1.38 8.84
N VAL A 28 24.02 2.27 7.91
CA VAL A 28 24.00 2.00 6.46
C VAL A 28 25.39 2.22 5.81
N THR A 29 26.36 2.73 6.55
CA THR A 29 27.75 2.94 6.06
C THR A 29 28.71 1.78 6.36
N ALA A 30 28.26 0.64 6.85
CA ALA A 30 29.01 -0.58 6.66
C ALA A 30 29.04 -0.82 5.15
N GLU A 31 30.21 -0.86 4.54
CA GLU A 31 30.44 -1.15 3.13
C GLU A 31 29.71 -2.47 2.79
N CYS A 32 28.45 -2.36 2.39
CA CYS A 32 27.74 -3.52 1.85
C CYS A 32 28.38 -3.76 0.48
N ALA A 33 29.05 -4.88 0.32
CA ALA A 33 29.64 -5.25 -0.97
C ALA A 33 28.54 -5.20 -2.05
N VAL A 34 28.86 -4.60 -3.19
CA VAL A 34 27.94 -4.52 -4.33
C VAL A 34 28.33 -5.57 -5.34
N VAL A 35 27.38 -6.47 -5.63
CA VAL A 35 27.55 -7.46 -6.69
C VAL A 35 26.99 -6.89 -7.99
N ASP A 36 27.86 -6.68 -8.98
CA ASP A 36 27.47 -6.05 -10.25
C ASP A 36 26.85 -7.01 -11.26
N ASN A 37 27.31 -8.25 -11.32
CA ASN A 37 26.85 -9.24 -12.29
C ASN A 37 26.73 -10.63 -11.64
N PRO A 38 25.74 -10.83 -10.74
CA PRO A 38 25.52 -12.14 -10.17
C PRO A 38 25.07 -13.14 -11.24
N LEU A 39 25.45 -14.40 -11.07
CA LEU A 39 24.92 -15.51 -11.85
C LEU A 39 23.79 -16.17 -11.05
N PHE A 40 22.70 -16.44 -11.74
CA PHE A 40 21.54 -17.14 -11.16
C PHE A 40 21.31 -18.47 -11.91
N ASP A 41 20.97 -19.50 -11.16
CA ASP A 41 20.53 -20.80 -11.71
C ASP A 41 19.10 -20.75 -12.26
N GLY A 42 18.37 -19.67 -12.01
CA GLY A 42 17.02 -19.43 -12.49
C GLY A 42 16.63 -17.97 -12.33
N ASN A 43 15.57 -17.56 -13.02
CA ASN A 43 15.17 -16.16 -13.06
C ASN A 43 14.78 -15.63 -11.65
N PRO A 44 15.48 -14.62 -11.10
CA PRO A 44 15.22 -14.11 -9.77
C PRO A 44 13.99 -13.19 -9.68
N PHE A 45 13.39 -12.80 -10.82
CA PHE A 45 12.21 -11.94 -10.86
C PHE A 45 10.90 -12.72 -10.64
N THR A 46 10.91 -13.69 -9.74
CA THR A 46 9.81 -14.64 -9.49
C THR A 46 8.50 -13.97 -9.07
N LEU A 47 8.57 -12.79 -8.48
CA LEU A 47 7.42 -12.00 -8.02
C LEU A 47 6.93 -10.99 -9.07
N GLY A 48 7.51 -11.04 -10.27
CA GLY A 48 7.13 -10.18 -11.38
C GLY A 48 7.60 -8.74 -11.24
N VAL A 49 6.95 -7.87 -11.99
CA VAL A 49 7.19 -6.43 -12.01
C VAL A 49 5.88 -5.67 -11.75
N ALA A 50 6.00 -4.43 -11.32
CA ALA A 50 4.86 -3.54 -11.12
C ALA A 50 5.23 -2.09 -11.41
N SER A 51 4.23 -1.26 -11.66
CA SER A 51 4.40 0.19 -11.70
C SER A 51 3.30 0.88 -10.89
N GLY A 52 3.56 2.11 -10.45
CA GLY A 52 2.59 2.85 -9.65
C GLY A 52 2.84 4.35 -9.60
N ASP A 53 2.00 5.02 -8.84
CA ASP A 53 2.04 6.46 -8.58
C ASP A 53 2.32 7.27 -9.87
N PRO A 54 1.48 7.15 -10.93
CA PRO A 54 1.69 7.86 -12.17
C PRO A 54 1.57 9.37 -11.98
N GLU A 55 2.56 10.09 -12.49
CA GLU A 55 2.59 11.54 -12.60
C GLU A 55 2.66 11.95 -14.09
N PRO A 56 2.43 13.23 -14.44
CA PRO A 56 2.45 13.65 -15.84
C PRO A 56 3.74 13.35 -16.59
N ASP A 57 4.86 13.34 -15.89
CA ASP A 57 6.18 13.14 -16.45
C ASP A 57 6.93 11.93 -15.90
N GLY A 58 6.24 11.06 -15.12
CA GLY A 58 6.92 9.93 -14.50
C GLY A 58 6.03 8.88 -13.85
N VAL A 59 6.67 7.78 -13.47
CA VAL A 59 6.07 6.65 -12.78
C VAL A 59 7.07 6.02 -11.81
N VAL A 60 6.59 5.20 -10.89
CA VAL A 60 7.46 4.28 -10.14
C VAL A 60 7.45 2.92 -10.83
N LEU A 61 8.63 2.34 -11.02
CA LEU A 61 8.80 0.95 -11.42
C LEU A 61 9.27 0.14 -10.23
N TRP A 62 8.75 -1.06 -10.11
CA TRP A 62 9.04 -1.97 -9.01
C TRP A 62 9.37 -3.37 -9.50
N THR A 63 10.32 -4.00 -8.83
CA THR A 63 10.56 -5.45 -8.85
C THR A 63 11.19 -5.88 -7.53
N ARG A 64 11.39 -7.19 -7.37
CA ARG A 64 12.14 -7.77 -6.26
C ARG A 64 12.93 -8.98 -6.73
N LEU A 65 14.18 -9.07 -6.31
CA LEU A 65 14.99 -10.26 -6.56
C LEU A 65 14.71 -11.32 -5.49
N ALA A 66 14.17 -12.45 -5.90
CA ALA A 66 13.81 -13.56 -5.03
C ALA A 66 13.89 -14.90 -5.78
N PRO A 67 15.10 -15.43 -6.09
CA PRO A 67 15.25 -16.69 -6.82
C PRO A 67 14.55 -17.86 -6.11
N ASN A 68 14.51 -17.85 -4.78
CA ASN A 68 13.82 -18.84 -3.95
C ASN A 68 12.75 -18.14 -3.08
N PRO A 69 11.62 -17.68 -3.66
CA PRO A 69 10.71 -16.75 -3.01
C PRO A 69 10.14 -17.26 -1.69
N LEU A 70 9.78 -18.55 -1.58
CA LEU A 70 9.27 -19.17 -0.36
C LEU A 70 10.35 -19.61 0.64
N GLN A 71 11.62 -19.32 0.36
CA GLN A 71 12.76 -19.52 1.24
C GLN A 71 13.44 -18.20 1.57
N HIS A 72 12.65 -17.23 2.06
CA HIS A 72 13.07 -15.87 2.40
C HIS A 72 13.72 -15.10 1.23
N GLY A 73 13.40 -15.47 -0.01
CA GLY A 73 13.90 -14.85 -1.23
C GLY A 73 15.14 -15.52 -1.82
N GLY A 74 16.00 -16.14 -1.00
CA GLY A 74 17.19 -16.85 -1.46
C GLY A 74 18.33 -15.96 -1.95
N MET A 75 18.32 -14.67 -1.64
CA MET A 75 19.37 -13.72 -1.99
C MET A 75 20.45 -13.65 -0.89
N PRO A 76 21.73 -13.42 -1.25
CA PRO A 76 22.79 -13.20 -0.29
C PRO A 76 22.62 -11.86 0.45
N ASN A 77 23.32 -11.68 1.57
CA ASN A 77 23.28 -10.42 2.34
C ASN A 77 24.21 -9.36 1.73
N GLU A 78 24.07 -9.11 0.44
CA GLU A 78 24.86 -8.17 -0.36
C GLU A 78 23.92 -7.33 -1.21
N ALA A 79 24.32 -6.10 -1.52
CA ALA A 79 23.58 -5.26 -2.47
C ALA A 79 23.83 -5.76 -3.89
N VAL A 80 22.79 -5.80 -4.71
CA VAL A 80 22.89 -6.26 -6.09
C VAL A 80 22.50 -5.15 -7.05
N ARG A 81 23.38 -4.85 -8.01
CA ARG A 81 23.10 -3.86 -9.05
C ARG A 81 22.13 -4.42 -10.07
N THR A 82 21.02 -3.74 -10.22
CA THR A 82 19.96 -4.06 -11.19
C THR A 82 19.88 -2.93 -12.21
N ARG A 83 19.90 -3.25 -13.49
CA ARG A 83 19.66 -2.30 -14.59
C ARG A 83 18.17 -2.25 -14.90
N TRP A 84 17.70 -1.13 -15.41
CA TRP A 84 16.34 -0.96 -15.87
C TRP A 84 16.27 -0.16 -17.16
N GLU A 85 15.24 -0.41 -17.96
CA GLU A 85 14.97 0.24 -19.22
C GLU A 85 13.48 0.58 -19.34
N VAL A 86 13.20 1.71 -19.98
CA VAL A 86 11.84 2.15 -20.37
C VAL A 86 11.86 2.47 -21.84
N ALA A 87 10.92 1.91 -22.60
CA ALA A 87 10.79 2.07 -24.03
C ALA A 87 9.37 2.49 -24.43
N THR A 88 9.21 3.04 -25.62
CA THR A 88 7.90 3.36 -26.20
C THR A 88 7.25 2.16 -26.91
N ASP A 89 7.98 1.08 -27.09
CA ASP A 89 7.55 -0.13 -27.77
C ASP A 89 7.99 -1.39 -27.00
N GLU A 90 7.18 -2.45 -27.09
CA GLU A 90 7.41 -3.71 -26.38
C GLU A 90 8.70 -4.43 -26.84
N GLY A 91 9.14 -4.19 -28.07
CA GLY A 91 10.40 -4.74 -28.62
C GLY A 91 11.65 -4.02 -28.12
N PHE A 92 11.50 -2.93 -27.34
CA PHE A 92 12.61 -2.10 -26.85
C PHE A 92 13.54 -1.59 -27.96
N THR A 93 12.96 -1.29 -29.15
CA THR A 93 13.71 -0.65 -30.25
C THR A 93 13.94 0.83 -30.00
N ASN A 94 13.06 1.48 -29.22
CA ASN A 94 13.17 2.89 -28.83
C ASN A 94 13.18 3.05 -27.31
N VAL A 95 14.34 2.78 -26.69
CA VAL A 95 14.56 3.00 -25.25
C VAL A 95 14.70 4.50 -24.99
N VAL A 96 13.80 5.05 -24.16
CA VAL A 96 13.75 6.49 -23.84
C VAL A 96 14.39 6.83 -22.51
N ARG A 97 14.45 5.87 -21.58
CA ARG A 97 15.12 6.00 -20.27
C ARG A 97 15.75 4.68 -19.90
N SER A 98 16.88 4.75 -19.23
CA SER A 98 17.57 3.60 -18.64
C SER A 98 18.42 4.04 -17.46
N GLY A 99 18.80 3.12 -16.61
CA GLY A 99 19.66 3.38 -15.47
C GLY A 99 19.94 2.14 -14.64
N THR A 100 20.46 2.38 -13.45
CA THR A 100 20.73 1.33 -12.46
C THR A 100 20.10 1.68 -11.12
N ALA A 101 19.78 0.64 -10.35
CA ALA A 101 19.34 0.74 -8.96
C ALA A 101 19.96 -0.40 -8.16
N LEU A 102 20.04 -0.24 -6.85
CA LEU A 102 20.54 -1.28 -5.95
C LEU A 102 19.38 -2.02 -5.29
N ALA A 103 19.36 -3.33 -5.46
CA ALA A 103 18.53 -4.23 -4.67
C ALA A 103 19.24 -4.49 -3.34
N MET A 104 18.79 -3.82 -2.28
CA MET A 104 19.44 -3.83 -0.97
C MET A 104 18.89 -4.95 -0.09
N PRO A 105 19.72 -5.72 0.63
CA PRO A 105 19.26 -6.78 1.55
C PRO A 105 18.38 -6.22 2.68
N GLN A 106 18.65 -5.01 3.16
CA GLN A 106 17.86 -4.34 4.19
C GLN A 106 16.39 -4.10 3.75
N LEU A 107 16.17 -3.96 2.44
CA LEU A 107 14.83 -3.83 1.82
C LEU A 107 14.37 -5.12 1.14
N GLY A 108 14.87 -6.28 1.60
CA GLY A 108 14.50 -7.59 1.06
C GLY A 108 14.78 -7.73 -0.44
N HIS A 109 15.77 -7.01 -0.97
CA HIS A 109 16.14 -6.93 -2.39
C HIS A 109 15.02 -6.41 -3.29
N SER A 110 14.10 -5.60 -2.76
CA SER A 110 13.16 -4.85 -3.58
C SER A 110 13.87 -3.68 -4.29
N VAL A 111 13.39 -3.35 -5.47
CA VAL A 111 13.91 -2.27 -6.32
C VAL A 111 12.77 -1.31 -6.60
N HIS A 112 12.98 -0.03 -6.28
CA HIS A 112 12.07 1.06 -6.61
C HIS A 112 12.81 2.05 -7.48
N VAL A 113 12.27 2.36 -8.65
CA VAL A 113 12.83 3.33 -9.58
C VAL A 113 11.80 4.40 -9.87
N GLU A 114 12.07 5.63 -9.47
CA GLU A 114 11.29 6.78 -9.90
C GLU A 114 11.83 7.25 -11.24
N VAL A 115 11.08 6.95 -12.31
CA VAL A 115 11.41 7.39 -13.66
C VAL A 115 10.75 8.74 -13.91
N ASP A 116 11.51 9.70 -14.38
CA ASP A 116 11.06 11.04 -14.73
C ASP A 116 11.31 11.39 -16.21
N LYS A 117 10.89 12.60 -16.62
CA LYS A 117 11.07 13.15 -17.97
C LYS A 117 10.48 12.26 -19.07
N LEU A 118 9.38 11.61 -18.79
CA LEU A 118 8.54 10.92 -19.74
C LEU A 118 7.52 11.89 -20.33
N LYS A 119 6.98 11.58 -21.51
CA LYS A 119 5.84 12.32 -22.06
C LYS A 119 4.58 12.01 -21.27
N SER A 120 3.75 13.03 -21.03
CA SER A 120 2.47 12.86 -20.36
C SER A 120 1.49 12.04 -21.21
N HIS A 121 0.52 11.40 -20.52
CA HIS A 121 -0.57 10.63 -21.11
C HIS A 121 -0.12 9.58 -22.14
N SER A 122 1.03 8.95 -21.89
CA SER A 122 1.70 8.06 -22.84
C SER A 122 1.95 6.69 -22.22
N TRP A 123 1.78 5.65 -23.03
CA TRP A 123 2.11 4.28 -22.67
C TRP A 123 3.59 4.03 -22.86
N TYR A 124 4.16 3.22 -21.94
CA TYR A 124 5.54 2.76 -21.95
C TYR A 124 5.61 1.31 -21.57
N PHE A 125 6.71 0.66 -22.00
CA PHE A 125 7.11 -0.67 -21.60
C PHE A 125 8.39 -0.57 -20.78
N TYR A 126 8.54 -1.46 -19.79
CA TYR A 126 9.72 -1.44 -18.93
C TYR A 126 10.16 -2.85 -18.57
N ARG A 127 11.43 -3.01 -18.28
CA ARG A 127 12.03 -4.25 -17.82
C ARG A 127 13.23 -4.00 -16.94
N PHE A 128 13.61 -5.03 -16.20
CA PHE A 128 14.79 -5.04 -15.36
C PHE A 128 15.76 -6.14 -15.82
N HIS A 129 17.07 -5.91 -15.55
CA HIS A 129 18.13 -6.87 -15.84
C HIS A 129 19.03 -7.01 -14.63
N VAL A 130 19.43 -8.23 -14.31
CA VAL A 130 20.41 -8.56 -13.27
C VAL A 130 21.23 -9.76 -13.70
N GLY A 131 22.57 -9.60 -13.74
CA GLY A 131 23.43 -10.66 -14.25
C GLY A 131 23.02 -11.11 -15.66
N ASN A 132 22.76 -12.41 -15.80
CA ASN A 132 22.31 -13.06 -17.04
C ASN A 132 20.77 -13.06 -17.22
N GLU A 133 20.00 -12.52 -16.27
CA GLU A 133 18.56 -12.64 -16.26
C GLU A 133 17.83 -11.33 -16.60
N THR A 134 16.67 -11.48 -17.20
CA THR A 134 15.76 -10.38 -17.54
C THR A 134 14.37 -10.63 -16.97
N SER A 135 13.75 -9.58 -16.43
CA SER A 135 12.39 -9.66 -15.90
C SER A 135 11.33 -9.83 -17.01
N PRO A 136 10.11 -10.21 -16.67
CA PRO A 136 8.97 -9.96 -17.55
C PRO A 136 8.91 -8.50 -17.98
N ILE A 137 8.37 -8.23 -19.18
CA ILE A 137 8.13 -6.88 -19.67
C ILE A 137 6.85 -6.34 -18.99
N GLY A 138 6.97 -5.23 -18.28
CA GLY A 138 5.83 -4.51 -17.74
C GLY A 138 5.36 -3.40 -18.68
N ARG A 139 4.08 -3.03 -18.56
CA ARG A 139 3.48 -1.88 -19.25
C ARG A 139 3.02 -0.85 -18.24
N THR A 140 3.21 0.42 -18.51
CA THR A 140 2.81 1.51 -17.62
C THR A 140 2.35 2.72 -18.41
N ARG A 141 1.66 3.65 -17.74
CA ARG A 141 1.18 4.88 -18.35
C ARG A 141 1.43 6.07 -17.43
N THR A 142 1.90 7.18 -18.00
CA THR A 142 1.96 8.47 -17.30
C THR A 142 0.58 9.12 -17.23
N ALA A 143 0.34 9.92 -16.19
CA ALA A 143 -0.86 10.74 -16.09
C ALA A 143 -0.88 11.83 -17.18
N PRO A 144 -2.05 12.36 -17.55
CA PRO A 144 -2.15 13.55 -18.37
C PRO A 144 -1.47 14.76 -17.73
N ALA A 145 -1.03 15.74 -18.54
CA ALA A 145 -0.55 17.01 -18.03
C ALA A 145 -1.62 17.68 -17.14
N ARG A 146 -1.18 18.43 -16.12
CA ARG A 146 -2.10 18.93 -15.07
C ARG A 146 -3.18 19.87 -15.62
N ASP A 147 -2.88 20.59 -16.68
CA ASP A 147 -3.76 21.51 -17.42
C ASP A 147 -4.53 20.85 -18.57
N ALA A 148 -4.22 19.62 -18.92
CA ALA A 148 -4.90 18.90 -19.98
C ALA A 148 -6.29 18.41 -19.50
N MET A 149 -7.26 18.39 -20.42
CA MET A 149 -8.59 17.81 -20.22
C MET A 149 -8.71 16.54 -21.08
N PRO A 150 -8.38 15.36 -20.54
CA PRO A 150 -8.58 14.11 -21.27
C PRO A 150 -10.08 13.81 -21.40
N ASP A 151 -10.47 13.16 -22.49
CA ASP A 151 -11.86 12.80 -22.74
C ASP A 151 -12.41 11.80 -21.72
N ARG A 152 -11.54 10.97 -21.18
CA ARG A 152 -11.92 9.91 -20.22
C ARG A 152 -10.75 9.50 -19.35
N VAL A 153 -11.08 8.91 -18.20
CA VAL A 153 -10.22 8.05 -17.38
C VAL A 153 -10.98 6.77 -17.06
N ARG A 154 -10.35 5.64 -17.32
CA ARG A 154 -10.88 4.32 -16.97
C ARG A 154 -10.02 3.70 -15.87
N PHE A 155 -10.61 3.41 -14.76
CA PHE A 155 -9.92 2.75 -13.66
C PHE A 155 -10.78 1.65 -13.05
N ALA A 156 -10.12 0.63 -12.56
CA ALA A 156 -10.72 -0.34 -11.66
C ALA A 156 -10.26 -0.08 -10.23
N PHE A 157 -11.07 -0.47 -9.26
CA PHE A 157 -10.63 -0.55 -7.88
C PHE A 157 -10.87 -1.94 -7.33
N THR A 158 -9.97 -2.38 -6.44
CA THR A 158 -10.00 -3.68 -5.77
C THR A 158 -9.66 -3.50 -4.29
N SER A 159 -10.10 -4.43 -3.46
CA SER A 159 -9.77 -4.51 -2.04
C SER A 159 -10.04 -5.92 -1.50
N CYS A 160 -9.63 -6.19 -0.26
CA CYS A 160 -10.09 -7.35 0.52
C CYS A 160 -9.85 -8.69 -0.20
N GLN A 161 -8.66 -8.87 -0.77
CA GLN A 161 -8.29 -10.04 -1.54
C GLN A 161 -7.81 -11.22 -0.67
N HIS A 162 -8.68 -11.72 0.20
CA HIS A 162 -8.32 -12.77 1.15
C HIS A 162 -7.89 -14.08 0.47
N TYR A 163 -6.60 -14.43 0.60
CA TYR A 163 -5.94 -15.55 -0.09
C TYR A 163 -6.64 -16.90 0.15
N GLU A 164 -7.05 -17.17 1.38
CA GLU A 164 -7.62 -18.45 1.76
C GLU A 164 -9.08 -18.63 1.33
N SER A 165 -9.80 -17.53 1.04
CA SER A 165 -11.23 -17.57 0.70
C SER A 165 -11.52 -17.97 -0.74
N GLY A 166 -10.51 -17.95 -1.61
CA GLY A 166 -10.68 -18.28 -3.03
C GLY A 166 -9.46 -17.96 -3.87
N TYR A 167 -9.61 -18.09 -5.18
CA TYR A 167 -8.63 -17.63 -6.16
C TYR A 167 -8.94 -16.18 -6.56
N PHE A 168 -7.95 -15.48 -7.09
CA PHE A 168 -8.08 -14.08 -7.49
C PHE A 168 -8.72 -13.93 -8.87
N ASN A 169 -9.89 -14.52 -9.07
CA ASN A 169 -10.60 -14.64 -10.36
C ASN A 169 -11.04 -13.30 -10.95
N GLY A 170 -11.09 -12.23 -10.18
CA GLY A 170 -11.40 -10.89 -10.68
C GLY A 170 -10.31 -10.31 -11.58
N TYR A 171 -9.04 -10.60 -11.30
CA TYR A 171 -7.92 -10.03 -12.05
C TYR A 171 -7.86 -10.43 -13.53
N PRO A 172 -8.11 -11.69 -13.95
CA PRO A 172 -8.21 -12.04 -15.37
C PRO A 172 -9.30 -11.29 -16.15
N HIS A 173 -10.32 -10.77 -15.47
CA HIS A 173 -11.32 -9.90 -16.09
C HIS A 173 -10.80 -8.49 -16.25
N LEU A 174 -10.12 -7.94 -15.22
CA LEU A 174 -9.47 -6.61 -15.31
C LEU A 174 -8.43 -6.55 -16.42
N GLN A 175 -7.72 -7.63 -16.68
CA GLN A 175 -6.71 -7.73 -17.75
C GLN A 175 -7.29 -7.55 -19.16
N LYS A 176 -8.60 -7.80 -19.32
CA LYS A 176 -9.30 -7.64 -20.60
C LYS A 176 -9.89 -6.24 -20.79
N GLU A 177 -9.86 -5.42 -19.74
CA GLU A 177 -10.40 -4.06 -19.77
C GLU A 177 -9.34 -3.07 -20.27
N ASP A 178 -9.82 -2.01 -20.94
CA ASP A 178 -8.99 -0.87 -21.37
C ASP A 178 -8.84 0.12 -20.19
N LEU A 179 -7.98 -0.19 -19.23
CA LEU A 179 -7.80 0.62 -18.02
C LEU A 179 -6.58 1.53 -18.13
N ASP A 180 -6.70 2.73 -17.56
CA ASP A 180 -5.58 3.66 -17.37
C ASP A 180 -4.80 3.35 -16.10
N LEU A 181 -5.48 2.88 -15.04
CA LEU A 181 -4.87 2.53 -13.75
C LEU A 181 -5.75 1.59 -12.94
N VAL A 182 -5.14 0.93 -11.96
CA VAL A 182 -5.83 0.15 -10.92
C VAL A 182 -5.62 0.81 -9.57
N VAL A 183 -6.68 0.89 -8.76
CA VAL A 183 -6.63 1.41 -7.38
C VAL A 183 -6.84 0.25 -6.42
N HIS A 184 -5.91 0.02 -5.49
CA HIS A 184 -6.10 -0.97 -4.42
C HIS A 184 -6.36 -0.26 -3.10
N LEU A 185 -7.51 -0.55 -2.51
CA LEU A 185 -8.03 0.17 -1.34
C LEU A 185 -7.71 -0.50 0.00
N GLY A 186 -6.75 -1.43 0.04
CA GLY A 186 -6.33 -2.13 1.24
C GLY A 186 -6.81 -3.56 1.34
N ASP A 187 -6.38 -4.25 2.40
CA ASP A 187 -6.48 -5.69 2.55
C ASP A 187 -5.83 -6.45 1.38
N TYR A 188 -4.64 -5.98 0.99
CA TYR A 188 -3.84 -6.67 -0.02
C TYR A 188 -3.32 -8.02 0.50
N ILE A 189 -3.02 -8.09 1.78
CA ILE A 189 -2.71 -9.33 2.51
C ILE A 189 -3.61 -9.43 3.75
N TYR A 190 -3.59 -10.60 4.39
CA TYR A 190 -4.22 -10.83 5.70
C TYR A 190 -3.20 -11.44 6.64
N GLU A 191 -3.15 -10.97 7.88
CA GLU A 191 -2.14 -11.32 8.88
C GLU A 191 -2.35 -12.69 9.52
N TYR A 192 -3.56 -13.23 9.46
CA TYR A 192 -3.94 -14.47 10.13
C TYR A 192 -3.11 -15.69 9.70
N GLY A 193 -2.91 -16.63 10.60
CA GLY A 193 -2.33 -17.93 10.30
C GLY A 193 -3.20 -18.79 9.40
N GLY A 194 -2.59 -19.83 8.80
CA GLY A 194 -3.29 -20.74 7.91
C GLY A 194 -4.45 -21.48 8.60
N GLN A 195 -5.62 -21.45 7.99
CA GLN A 195 -6.84 -22.08 8.48
C GLN A 195 -7.13 -23.39 7.72
N GLU A 196 -7.66 -24.38 8.45
CA GLU A 196 -8.12 -25.62 7.83
C GLU A 196 -9.41 -25.39 7.02
N ASN A 197 -9.65 -26.26 6.04
CA ASN A 197 -10.86 -26.25 5.20
C ASN A 197 -11.02 -24.97 4.37
N ARG A 198 -9.92 -24.32 3.98
CA ARG A 198 -9.89 -23.20 3.05
C ARG A 198 -9.48 -23.63 1.64
N VAL A 199 -9.81 -22.80 0.64
CA VAL A 199 -9.47 -23.05 -0.78
C VAL A 199 -7.95 -23.04 -0.99
N ARG A 200 -7.26 -22.13 -0.34
CA ARG A 200 -5.79 -22.03 -0.25
C ARG A 200 -5.45 -21.82 1.22
N LYS A 201 -4.20 -22.03 1.60
CA LYS A 201 -3.78 -21.89 3.01
C LYS A 201 -2.62 -20.91 3.14
N HIS A 202 -2.71 -20.01 4.11
CA HIS A 202 -1.59 -19.17 4.49
C HIS A 202 -0.43 -20.03 5.03
N ILE A 203 0.80 -19.66 4.67
CA ILE A 203 2.00 -20.27 5.21
C ILE A 203 2.26 -19.69 6.60
N GLY A 204 2.46 -20.55 7.59
CA GLY A 204 2.79 -20.17 8.96
C GLY A 204 1.60 -19.73 9.82
N SER A 205 1.93 -19.19 11.00
CA SER A 205 1.02 -18.61 11.97
C SER A 205 0.67 -17.16 11.62
N GLU A 206 -0.02 -16.46 12.52
CA GLU A 206 -0.20 -15.01 12.44
C GLU A 206 1.15 -14.30 12.36
N ILE A 207 1.24 -13.34 11.43
CA ILE A 207 2.50 -12.66 11.11
C ILE A 207 2.76 -11.49 12.05
N ASN A 208 4.01 -11.40 12.54
CA ASN A 208 4.43 -10.37 13.48
C ASN A 208 5.81 -9.79 13.16
N SER A 209 6.72 -10.61 12.63
CA SER A 209 8.08 -10.19 12.30
C SER A 209 8.19 -9.73 10.83
N LEU A 210 9.22 -8.96 10.51
CA LEU A 210 9.48 -8.54 9.13
C LEU A 210 9.64 -9.74 8.17
N PRO A 211 10.36 -10.83 8.51
CA PRO A 211 10.37 -12.03 7.68
C PRO A 211 8.99 -12.64 7.44
N ASP A 212 8.10 -12.64 8.44
CA ASP A 212 6.75 -13.17 8.30
C ASP A 212 5.92 -12.33 7.32
N TYR A 213 5.94 -10.99 7.47
CA TYR A 213 5.28 -10.07 6.54
C TYR A 213 5.82 -10.23 5.12
N ARG A 214 7.14 -10.30 4.94
CA ARG A 214 7.76 -10.54 3.63
C ARG A 214 7.30 -11.86 3.01
N MET A 215 7.19 -12.92 3.82
CA MET A 215 6.71 -14.23 3.36
C MET A 215 5.25 -14.17 2.94
N ARG A 216 4.39 -13.48 3.71
CA ARG A 216 2.97 -13.31 3.41
C ARG A 216 2.76 -12.54 2.10
N TYR A 217 3.43 -11.41 1.92
CA TYR A 217 3.40 -10.68 0.65
C TYR A 217 3.92 -11.52 -0.51
N THR A 218 5.00 -12.27 -0.29
CA THR A 218 5.55 -13.18 -1.31
C THR A 218 4.50 -14.21 -1.73
N GLN A 219 3.81 -14.83 -0.79
CA GLN A 219 2.77 -15.81 -1.08
C GLN A 219 1.65 -15.25 -1.96
N TYR A 220 1.18 -14.04 -1.67
CA TYR A 220 0.19 -13.35 -2.48
C TYR A 220 0.72 -12.98 -3.86
N ARG A 221 1.94 -12.43 -3.93
CA ARG A 221 2.60 -12.00 -5.18
C ARG A 221 2.98 -13.17 -6.10
N LEU A 222 2.98 -14.41 -5.62
CA LEU A 222 3.15 -15.60 -6.45
C LEU A 222 1.89 -15.96 -7.26
N ASP A 223 0.73 -15.38 -6.96
CA ASP A 223 -0.46 -15.54 -7.79
C ASP A 223 -0.26 -14.92 -9.17
N LYS A 224 -0.38 -15.75 -10.20
CA LYS A 224 -0.08 -15.34 -11.58
C LYS A 224 -1.02 -14.28 -12.13
N SER A 225 -2.30 -14.34 -11.74
CA SER A 225 -3.29 -13.34 -12.18
C SER A 225 -3.00 -11.98 -11.57
N LEU A 226 -2.59 -11.95 -10.29
CA LEU A 226 -2.19 -10.72 -9.61
C LEU A 226 -0.90 -10.15 -10.21
N GLN A 227 0.12 -10.99 -10.49
CA GLN A 227 1.35 -10.57 -11.15
C GLN A 227 1.08 -9.93 -12.51
N GLU A 228 0.25 -10.59 -13.31
CA GLU A 228 -0.09 -10.13 -14.66
C GLU A 228 -0.81 -8.78 -14.62
N THR A 229 -1.75 -8.58 -13.70
CA THR A 229 -2.45 -7.31 -13.56
C THR A 229 -1.50 -6.19 -13.10
N HIS A 230 -0.56 -6.48 -12.20
CA HIS A 230 0.49 -5.52 -11.82
C HIS A 230 1.41 -5.16 -13.00
N ARG A 231 1.71 -6.14 -13.85
CA ARG A 231 2.55 -5.96 -15.04
C ARG A 231 1.89 -5.05 -16.09
N MET A 232 0.56 -5.12 -16.21
CA MET A 232 -0.20 -4.47 -17.27
C MET A 232 -0.56 -3.01 -17.02
N PHE A 233 -0.74 -2.61 -15.77
CA PHE A 233 -1.27 -1.30 -15.40
C PHE A 233 -0.46 -0.64 -14.31
N PRO A 234 -0.40 0.72 -14.26
CA PRO A 234 0.07 1.43 -13.07
C PRO A 234 -0.96 1.33 -11.95
N TRP A 235 -0.49 1.26 -10.70
CA TRP A 235 -1.33 1.12 -9.51
C TRP A 235 -1.24 2.34 -8.60
N LEU A 236 -2.39 2.71 -8.02
CA LEU A 236 -2.48 3.52 -6.81
C LEU A 236 -2.86 2.60 -5.66
N VAL A 237 -2.03 2.51 -4.65
CA VAL A 237 -2.24 1.58 -3.54
C VAL A 237 -2.39 2.32 -2.22
N THR A 238 -3.27 1.84 -1.36
CA THR A 238 -3.31 2.17 0.06
C THR A 238 -3.55 0.91 0.86
N TRP A 239 -3.26 0.93 2.14
CA TRP A 239 -3.58 -0.17 3.05
C TRP A 239 -4.95 0.02 3.71
N ASP A 240 -5.47 -1.06 4.32
CA ASP A 240 -6.47 -0.99 5.37
C ASP A 240 -5.86 -1.54 6.69
N ASP A 241 -6.53 -2.36 7.44
CA ASP A 241 -6.06 -2.91 8.71
C ASP A 241 -5.22 -4.17 8.53
N HIS A 242 -5.61 -5.09 7.68
CA HIS A 242 -5.00 -6.41 7.55
C HIS A 242 -3.57 -6.42 7.00
N GLU A 243 -3.10 -5.33 6.44
CA GLU A 243 -1.67 -5.17 6.15
C GLU A 243 -0.82 -5.05 7.41
N PHE A 244 -1.46 -4.84 8.58
CA PHE A 244 -0.78 -4.73 9.86
C PHE A 244 -1.48 -5.56 10.96
N ASP A 245 -2.67 -5.16 11.44
CA ASP A 245 -3.38 -5.73 12.59
C ASP A 245 -4.88 -5.40 12.47
N ASN A 246 -5.74 -6.44 12.50
CA ASN A 246 -7.18 -6.27 12.31
C ASN A 246 -7.76 -5.14 13.17
N ASN A 247 -8.59 -4.31 12.57
CA ASN A 247 -9.30 -3.19 13.20
C ASN A 247 -8.41 -2.23 14.03
N TYR A 248 -7.09 -2.20 13.81
CA TYR A 248 -6.27 -1.24 14.57
C TYR A 248 -6.69 0.21 14.30
N ALA A 249 -6.55 1.03 15.31
CA ALA A 249 -6.82 2.45 15.24
C ALA A 249 -5.63 3.24 15.79
N ASN A 250 -4.88 3.93 14.92
CA ASN A 250 -3.68 4.68 15.31
C ASN A 250 -2.69 3.84 16.14
N LEU A 251 -2.65 4.02 17.46
CA LEU A 251 -1.75 3.32 18.39
C LEU A 251 -2.48 2.27 19.25
N VAL A 252 -3.69 1.91 18.85
CA VAL A 252 -4.54 0.95 19.58
C VAL A 252 -4.70 -0.32 18.75
N SER A 253 -4.27 -1.45 19.31
CA SER A 253 -4.57 -2.78 18.75
C SER A 253 -5.99 -3.20 19.12
N GLU A 254 -6.65 -3.98 18.26
CA GLU A 254 -7.91 -4.64 18.63
C GLU A 254 -7.70 -5.68 19.74
N GLN A 255 -6.50 -6.26 19.80
CA GLN A 255 -6.17 -7.31 20.76
C GLN A 255 -5.85 -6.72 22.14
N ASP A 256 -6.56 -7.22 23.17
CA ASP A 256 -6.29 -6.84 24.55
C ASP A 256 -4.89 -7.32 25.02
N GLY A 257 -4.20 -6.49 25.80
CA GLY A 257 -2.94 -6.85 26.45
C GLY A 257 -1.69 -6.79 25.56
N ILE A 258 -1.80 -6.30 24.33
CA ILE A 258 -0.61 -6.01 23.51
C ILE A 258 0.11 -4.79 24.09
N SER A 259 1.39 -4.95 24.46
CA SER A 259 2.17 -3.80 24.95
C SER A 259 2.46 -2.82 23.80
N PRO A 260 2.57 -1.51 24.12
CA PRO A 260 2.90 -0.50 23.12
C PRO A 260 4.17 -0.79 22.32
N GLU A 261 5.18 -1.36 22.97
CA GLU A 261 6.46 -1.72 22.35
C GLU A 261 6.27 -2.81 21.30
N LYS A 262 5.52 -3.86 21.64
CA LYS A 262 5.21 -4.96 20.72
C LYS A 262 4.38 -4.46 19.53
N PHE A 263 3.37 -3.63 19.81
CA PHE A 263 2.54 -3.03 18.78
C PHE A 263 3.36 -2.20 17.80
N LEU A 264 4.21 -1.29 18.31
CA LEU A 264 5.05 -0.43 17.47
C LEU A 264 6.10 -1.23 16.69
N ALA A 265 6.71 -2.25 17.30
CA ALA A 265 7.66 -3.13 16.61
C ALA A 265 6.99 -3.89 15.46
N ARG A 266 5.81 -4.49 15.69
CA ARG A 266 5.01 -5.14 14.64
C ARG A 266 4.64 -4.15 13.53
N ARG A 267 4.22 -2.92 13.87
CA ARG A 267 3.87 -1.88 12.92
C ARG A 267 5.05 -1.45 12.04
N MET A 268 6.25 -1.31 12.60
CA MET A 268 7.47 -1.04 11.83
C MET A 268 7.71 -2.14 10.78
N ASN A 269 7.60 -3.41 11.19
CA ASN A 269 7.78 -4.56 10.31
C ASN A 269 6.74 -4.57 9.17
N ALA A 270 5.48 -4.32 9.50
CA ALA A 270 4.38 -4.28 8.55
C ALA A 270 4.55 -3.16 7.51
N TYR A 271 4.86 -1.94 7.98
CA TYR A 271 5.03 -0.78 7.10
C TYR A 271 6.25 -0.89 6.20
N GLN A 272 7.35 -1.43 6.73
CA GLN A 272 8.53 -1.72 5.91
C GLN A 272 8.20 -2.76 4.83
N ALA A 273 7.56 -3.87 5.19
CA ALA A 273 7.17 -4.89 4.22
C ALA A 273 6.19 -4.34 3.18
N TYR A 274 5.22 -3.51 3.58
CA TYR A 274 4.31 -2.85 2.64
C TYR A 274 5.07 -2.04 1.59
N TYR A 275 6.00 -1.18 2.03
CA TYR A 275 6.83 -0.41 1.11
C TYR A 275 7.63 -1.33 0.18
N GLU A 276 8.27 -2.37 0.71
CA GLU A 276 9.09 -3.30 -0.06
C GLU A 276 8.32 -4.03 -1.18
N PHE A 277 7.00 -4.20 -1.05
CA PHE A 277 6.18 -4.96 -2.00
C PHE A 277 5.27 -4.11 -2.89
N MET A 278 5.14 -2.82 -2.62
CA MET A 278 4.26 -1.91 -3.35
C MET A 278 5.04 -0.92 -4.22
N PRO A 279 4.56 -0.57 -5.43
CA PRO A 279 5.22 0.37 -6.34
C PRO A 279 5.02 1.82 -5.86
N LEU A 280 5.61 2.17 -4.74
CA LEU A 280 5.48 3.45 -4.07
C LEU A 280 6.69 4.34 -4.29
N ARG A 281 6.46 5.66 -4.33
CA ARG A 281 7.53 6.65 -4.38
C ARG A 281 8.29 6.72 -3.05
N ARG A 282 9.53 7.18 -3.13
CA ARG A 282 10.41 7.39 -1.96
C ARG A 282 9.80 8.30 -0.89
N ARG A 283 8.90 9.21 -1.27
CA ARG A 283 8.15 10.05 -0.32
C ARG A 283 7.32 9.24 0.69
N SER A 284 6.95 8.01 0.34
CA SER A 284 6.25 7.07 1.21
C SER A 284 7.18 6.08 1.91
N PHE A 285 8.51 6.29 1.89
CA PHE A 285 9.45 5.45 2.62
C PHE A 285 9.15 5.51 4.13
N PRO A 286 9.03 4.36 4.82
CA PRO A 286 8.70 4.34 6.24
C PRO A 286 9.83 4.89 7.11
N HIS A 287 9.46 5.63 8.14
CA HIS A 287 10.34 6.14 9.18
C HIS A 287 9.95 5.51 10.52
N GLY A 288 10.52 4.35 10.83
CA GLY A 288 10.09 3.54 11.97
C GLY A 288 8.61 3.14 11.83
N PRO A 289 7.76 3.35 12.85
CA PRO A 289 6.34 2.99 12.82
C PRO A 289 5.46 4.03 12.10
N HIS A 290 6.04 4.92 11.31
CA HIS A 290 5.33 5.95 10.55
C HIS A 290 5.61 5.86 9.06
N MET A 291 4.56 6.03 8.26
CA MET A 291 4.63 6.08 6.82
C MET A 291 3.57 7.06 6.29
N THR A 292 3.96 8.05 5.49
CA THR A 292 2.99 8.92 4.84
C THR A 292 2.48 8.26 3.57
N LEU A 293 1.26 7.74 3.62
CA LEU A 293 0.67 7.02 2.49
C LEU A 293 -0.41 7.84 1.78
N TYR A 294 -1.11 8.73 2.50
CA TYR A 294 -2.11 9.61 1.88
C TYR A 294 -1.45 10.59 0.91
N ARG A 295 -2.00 10.68 -0.28
CA ARG A 295 -1.45 11.48 -1.38
C ARG A 295 -2.48 11.76 -2.46
N GLY A 296 -2.21 12.77 -3.30
CA GLY A 296 -3.00 13.07 -4.50
C GLY A 296 -2.37 12.48 -5.75
N CYS A 297 -3.21 12.07 -6.69
CA CYS A 297 -2.84 11.73 -8.06
C CYS A 297 -3.81 12.44 -9.01
N GLN A 298 -3.32 13.46 -9.71
CA GLN A 298 -4.12 14.26 -10.62
C GLN A 298 -4.08 13.68 -12.03
N TYR A 299 -5.25 13.44 -12.60
CA TYR A 299 -5.44 12.94 -13.96
C TYR A 299 -5.96 14.07 -14.87
N GLY A 300 -5.07 15.01 -15.18
CA GLY A 300 -5.42 16.26 -15.84
C GLY A 300 -6.46 17.08 -15.05
N GLN A 301 -7.32 17.80 -15.76
CA GLN A 301 -8.46 18.51 -15.16
C GLN A 301 -9.71 17.61 -15.04
N LEU A 302 -9.66 16.36 -15.51
CA LEU A 302 -10.81 15.46 -15.45
C LEU A 302 -11.01 14.86 -14.06
N ALA A 303 -9.96 14.31 -13.44
CA ALA A 303 -10.09 13.63 -12.15
C ALA A 303 -8.89 13.90 -11.24
N ASN A 304 -9.17 14.00 -9.95
CA ASN A 304 -8.16 14.10 -8.91
C ASN A 304 -8.42 13.02 -7.85
N PHE A 305 -7.55 12.02 -7.80
CA PHE A 305 -7.62 10.93 -6.83
C PHE A 305 -6.95 11.38 -5.53
N GLN A 306 -7.72 11.39 -4.45
CA GLN A 306 -7.23 11.61 -3.08
C GLN A 306 -7.13 10.23 -2.41
N VAL A 307 -5.94 9.67 -2.40
CA VAL A 307 -5.66 8.39 -1.73
C VAL A 307 -5.56 8.65 -0.23
N LEU A 308 -6.40 8.01 0.55
CA LEU A 308 -6.50 8.23 2.00
C LEU A 308 -5.92 7.07 2.81
N ASP A 309 -5.59 7.37 4.04
CA ASP A 309 -5.22 6.42 5.08
C ASP A 309 -6.22 6.56 6.24
N THR A 310 -7.13 5.61 6.34
CA THR A 310 -8.18 5.63 7.35
C THR A 310 -7.81 4.84 8.62
N ARG A 311 -6.55 4.39 8.76
CA ARG A 311 -6.10 3.57 9.90
C ARG A 311 -5.10 4.29 10.80
N GLN A 312 -4.04 4.82 10.23
CA GLN A 312 -2.88 5.32 10.98
C GLN A 312 -3.20 6.52 11.88
N TYR A 313 -4.24 7.29 11.57
CA TYR A 313 -4.50 8.58 12.19
C TYR A 313 -5.85 8.68 12.90
N ARG A 314 -6.70 7.65 12.81
CA ARG A 314 -8.04 7.67 13.39
C ARG A 314 -8.00 7.59 14.93
N THR A 315 -9.05 8.08 15.58
CA THR A 315 -9.31 7.76 16.97
C THR A 315 -9.78 6.31 17.11
N ASP A 316 -9.67 5.73 18.30
CA ASP A 316 -10.20 4.38 18.58
C ASP A 316 -11.69 4.28 18.24
N GLN A 317 -12.13 3.10 17.85
CA GLN A 317 -13.53 2.85 17.48
C GLN A 317 -14.46 3.14 18.65
N PRO A 318 -15.54 3.93 18.42
CA PRO A 318 -16.44 4.29 19.50
C PRO A 318 -17.29 3.10 19.95
N ASN A 319 -17.79 3.18 21.19
CA ASN A 319 -18.72 2.21 21.78
C ASN A 319 -18.19 0.75 21.82
N GLY A 320 -16.85 0.55 21.79
CA GLY A 320 -16.22 -0.75 21.89
C GLY A 320 -16.25 -1.57 20.59
N ASP A 321 -16.21 -0.88 19.45
CA ASP A 321 -16.17 -1.48 18.12
C ASP A 321 -17.42 -2.31 17.73
N ARG A 322 -17.30 -3.18 16.70
CA ARG A 322 -18.38 -4.04 16.18
C ARG A 322 -19.55 -3.27 15.59
N THR A 323 -20.69 -3.90 15.54
CA THR A 323 -21.95 -3.33 15.01
C THR A 323 -22.80 -2.78 16.16
N LYS A 324 -23.05 -1.47 16.19
CA LYS A 324 -23.74 -0.75 17.25
C LYS A 324 -24.74 0.28 16.69
N PRO A 325 -25.71 0.73 17.48
CA PRO A 325 -26.53 1.89 17.10
C PRO A 325 -25.69 3.18 17.11
N LEU A 326 -26.11 4.17 16.30
CA LEU A 326 -25.49 5.51 16.26
C LEU A 326 -25.86 6.32 17.52
N THR A 327 -25.17 6.06 18.60
CA THR A 327 -25.40 6.72 19.90
C THR A 327 -24.07 7.06 20.57
N GLY A 328 -24.13 7.93 21.58
CA GLY A 328 -22.98 8.21 22.44
C GLY A 328 -21.74 8.72 21.69
N LYS A 329 -20.63 7.99 21.79
CA LYS A 329 -19.32 8.43 21.30
C LYS A 329 -19.20 8.56 19.77
N VAL A 330 -20.14 8.04 18.96
CA VAL A 330 -20.11 8.29 17.51
C VAL A 330 -20.30 9.77 17.16
N PHE A 331 -20.88 10.54 18.09
CA PHE A 331 -21.08 11.99 17.99
C PHE A 331 -20.03 12.80 18.76
N ASP A 332 -18.93 12.18 19.19
CA ASP A 332 -17.83 12.89 19.85
C ASP A 332 -17.17 13.85 18.84
N PRO A 333 -17.11 15.17 19.15
CA PRO A 333 -16.42 16.14 18.30
C PRO A 333 -14.92 15.86 18.11
N GLN A 334 -14.30 15.13 19.05
CA GLN A 334 -12.91 14.70 18.96
C GLN A 334 -12.71 13.42 18.12
N GLY A 335 -13.82 12.73 17.78
CA GLY A 335 -13.78 11.54 16.94
C GLY A 335 -13.36 11.89 15.51
N THR A 336 -12.31 11.27 15.03
CA THR A 336 -11.80 11.49 13.67
C THR A 336 -11.42 10.19 12.96
N MET A 337 -11.76 10.09 11.68
CA MET A 337 -11.34 9.00 10.79
C MET A 337 -9.95 9.24 10.18
N LEU A 338 -9.61 10.49 9.90
CA LEU A 338 -8.42 10.86 9.14
C LEU A 338 -7.32 11.51 10.00
N GLY A 339 -7.65 11.91 11.23
CA GLY A 339 -6.80 12.79 12.03
C GLY A 339 -6.73 14.21 11.44
N ASP A 340 -6.40 15.19 12.28
CA ASP A 340 -6.44 16.60 11.89
C ASP A 340 -5.57 16.93 10.69
N ARG A 341 -4.35 16.38 10.64
CA ARG A 341 -3.38 16.70 9.61
C ARG A 341 -3.81 16.25 8.23
N GLN A 342 -4.29 15.00 8.11
CA GLN A 342 -4.76 14.47 6.84
C GLN A 342 -6.09 15.11 6.43
N GLU A 343 -7.01 15.36 7.39
CA GLU A 343 -8.28 16.03 7.11
C GLU A 343 -8.06 17.44 6.55
N HIS A 344 -7.17 18.25 7.16
CA HIS A 344 -6.82 19.56 6.63
C HIS A 344 -6.15 19.50 5.25
N TRP A 345 -5.30 18.52 5.03
CA TRP A 345 -4.69 18.28 3.73
C TRP A 345 -5.75 17.96 2.67
N LEU A 346 -6.68 17.06 2.98
CA LEU A 346 -7.76 16.68 2.07
C LEU A 346 -8.66 17.87 1.73
N MET A 347 -9.16 18.58 2.75
CA MET A 347 -10.02 19.75 2.56
C MET A 347 -9.31 20.85 1.75
N SER A 348 -8.02 21.09 2.02
CA SER A 348 -7.22 22.05 1.25
C SER A 348 -7.07 21.65 -0.20
N ASN A 349 -6.93 20.36 -0.50
CA ASN A 349 -6.87 19.87 -1.86
C ASN A 349 -8.21 19.96 -2.59
N LEU A 350 -9.30 19.59 -1.91
CA LEU A 350 -10.66 19.71 -2.47
C LEU A 350 -10.99 21.18 -2.78
N LEU A 351 -10.66 22.11 -1.87
CA LEU A 351 -10.91 23.53 -2.06
C LEU A 351 -10.13 24.13 -3.26
N ARG A 352 -8.91 23.63 -3.48
CA ARG A 352 -8.07 24.11 -4.61
C ARG A 352 -8.25 23.32 -5.90
N SER A 353 -9.01 22.23 -5.85
CA SER A 353 -9.22 21.38 -7.01
C SER A 353 -9.99 22.10 -8.10
N THR A 354 -9.44 22.06 -9.31
CA THR A 354 -10.13 22.49 -10.54
C THR A 354 -10.58 21.30 -11.38
N SER A 355 -10.40 20.08 -10.86
CA SER A 355 -10.80 18.86 -11.57
C SER A 355 -12.32 18.67 -11.55
N THR A 356 -12.86 18.14 -12.65
CA THR A 356 -14.28 17.80 -12.77
C THR A 356 -14.73 16.81 -11.70
N TRP A 357 -13.88 15.84 -11.39
CA TRP A 357 -14.16 14.80 -10.39
C TRP A 357 -13.08 14.76 -9.32
N ASN A 358 -13.51 14.74 -8.05
CA ASN A 358 -12.64 14.42 -6.92
C ASN A 358 -13.00 13.01 -6.43
N VAL A 359 -12.07 12.07 -6.55
CA VAL A 359 -12.24 10.66 -6.20
C VAL A 359 -11.55 10.41 -4.87
N LEU A 360 -12.30 10.07 -3.83
CA LEU A 360 -11.74 9.67 -2.54
C LEU A 360 -11.45 8.16 -2.58
N ALA A 361 -10.19 7.81 -2.82
CA ALA A 361 -9.72 6.42 -2.79
C ALA A 361 -9.43 6.03 -1.33
N GLN A 362 -10.39 5.35 -0.69
CA GLN A 362 -10.37 5.06 0.74
C GLN A 362 -11.01 3.69 1.06
N GLN A 363 -10.71 3.17 2.23
CA GLN A 363 -10.85 1.76 2.60
C GLN A 363 -12.26 1.37 3.01
N VAL A 364 -12.90 2.20 3.83
CA VAL A 364 -14.12 1.84 4.56
C VAL A 364 -15.34 2.62 4.06
N MET A 365 -16.51 1.99 4.12
CA MET A 365 -17.73 2.54 3.55
C MET A 365 -18.17 3.84 4.25
N MET A 366 -18.37 4.90 3.47
CA MET A 366 -18.82 6.20 3.95
C MET A 366 -20.34 6.23 4.16
N ALA A 367 -21.12 5.56 3.31
CA ALA A 367 -22.56 5.46 3.45
C ALA A 367 -22.94 4.61 4.67
N PRO A 368 -23.94 5.03 5.45
CA PRO A 368 -24.40 4.28 6.61
C PRO A 368 -25.23 3.04 6.15
N LEU A 369 -24.56 1.89 6.13
CA LEU A 369 -25.23 0.61 5.86
C LEU A 369 -25.81 0.04 7.15
N ASN A 370 -27.13 -0.04 7.23
CA ASN A 370 -27.80 -0.71 8.36
C ASN A 370 -27.53 -2.22 8.31
N ARG A 371 -26.99 -2.76 9.40
CA ARG A 371 -26.73 -4.19 9.61
C ARG A 371 -27.64 -4.84 10.67
N GLY A 372 -28.56 -4.04 11.22
CA GLY A 372 -29.59 -4.52 12.15
C GLY A 372 -30.87 -4.94 11.42
N GLU A 373 -31.79 -5.56 12.15
CA GLU A 373 -33.08 -6.03 11.66
C GLU A 373 -34.20 -5.09 12.08
N GLY A 374 -35.18 -4.89 11.21
CA GLY A 374 -36.36 -4.06 11.49
C GLY A 374 -35.99 -2.65 11.93
N ASP A 375 -36.48 -2.25 13.10
CA ASP A 375 -36.23 -0.93 13.70
C ASP A 375 -34.91 -0.86 14.50
N ASP A 376 -34.24 -2.01 14.74
CA ASP A 376 -32.94 -2.08 15.42
C ASP A 376 -31.80 -1.71 14.45
N ARG A 377 -31.63 -0.42 14.21
CA ARG A 377 -30.62 0.09 13.29
C ARG A 377 -29.23 0.04 13.91
N ARG A 378 -28.34 -0.76 13.31
CA ARG A 378 -26.95 -0.96 13.73
C ARG A 378 -25.98 -0.73 12.58
N TYR A 379 -24.82 -0.17 12.90
CA TYR A 379 -23.79 0.21 11.93
C TYR A 379 -22.41 -0.24 12.43
N SER A 380 -21.51 -0.52 11.51
CA SER A 380 -20.13 -0.83 11.88
C SER A 380 -19.44 0.39 12.49
N MET A 381 -18.90 0.23 13.68
CA MET A 381 -18.14 1.29 14.37
C MET A 381 -16.75 1.48 13.75
N ASP A 382 -16.26 0.51 12.99
CA ASP A 382 -15.01 0.57 12.26
C ASP A 382 -15.09 1.36 10.94
N GLN A 383 -16.30 1.69 10.48
CA GLN A 383 -16.55 2.47 9.26
C GLN A 383 -16.93 3.92 9.59
N TRP A 384 -17.11 4.75 8.56
CA TRP A 384 -17.44 6.16 8.71
C TRP A 384 -18.66 6.46 9.61
N PRO A 385 -19.72 5.62 9.66
CA PRO A 385 -20.81 5.83 10.63
C PRO A 385 -20.37 5.82 12.08
N GLY A 386 -19.29 5.12 12.44
CA GLY A 386 -18.69 5.19 13.78
C GLY A 386 -18.08 6.57 14.11
N TYR A 387 -17.75 7.35 13.10
CA TYR A 387 -17.13 8.68 13.20
C TYR A 387 -18.04 9.74 12.59
N GLU A 388 -19.28 9.80 13.05
CA GLU A 388 -20.36 10.54 12.39
C GLU A 388 -20.09 12.05 12.31
N VAL A 389 -19.43 12.65 13.31
CA VAL A 389 -19.07 14.07 13.29
C VAL A 389 -18.03 14.35 12.19
N SER A 390 -16.98 13.52 12.09
CA SER A 390 -15.97 13.63 11.03
C SER A 390 -16.58 13.39 9.65
N ARG A 391 -17.44 12.37 9.51
CA ARG A 391 -18.16 12.08 8.28
C ARG A 391 -19.03 13.25 7.80
N ARG A 392 -19.85 13.80 8.69
CA ARG A 392 -20.72 14.96 8.37
C ARG A 392 -19.91 16.21 8.02
N ARG A 393 -18.81 16.44 8.72
CA ARG A 393 -17.92 17.58 8.45
C ARG A 393 -17.36 17.50 7.03
N LEU A 394 -16.88 16.32 6.61
CA LEU A 394 -16.37 16.12 5.26
C LEU A 394 -17.47 16.21 4.19
N LEU A 395 -18.67 15.66 4.44
CA LEU A 395 -19.78 15.68 3.46
C LEU A 395 -20.44 17.08 3.34
N LYS A 396 -20.30 17.92 4.35
CA LYS A 396 -20.84 19.29 4.34
C LYS A 396 -19.89 20.27 3.67
N PHE A 397 -18.60 19.94 3.65
CA PHE A 397 -17.54 20.74 3.03
C PHE A 397 -17.65 20.74 1.50
#